data_97e5e8a1647f1fb1a5347a4934eaddf7
#
_entry.id   97e5e8a1647f1fb1a5347a4934eaddf7
#
_cell.length_a   1.000
_cell.length_b   1.000
_cell.length_c   1.000
_cell.angle_alpha   90.00
_cell.angle_beta   90.00
_cell.angle_gamma   90.00
#
_symmetry.space_group_name_H-M   'P 1'
#
loop_
_entity.id
_entity.type
_entity.pdbx_description
1 polymer ?
#
loop_
_entity_poly.entity_id
_entity_poly.type
_entity_poly.pdbx_seq_one_letter_code
_entity_poly.pdbx_strand_id
1 'polypeptide(L)'
;MTDHRPNKLQRSLMRLDEAPAFMRGFVQNIILRRAVPFTGTAGVKFVSLTPERVEVHLANEHRVQNHIGGVHASAMNLLAETATGMVVGMNVRDDCLPLAKELSM
;
A
#
# COMPACT_ATOMS: atom_id res chain seq x y z
N MET A 1 16.22 -5.90 -17.83
CA MET A 1 16.43 -4.47 -18.07
C MET A 1 15.28 -3.68 -17.48
N THR A 2 15.60 -2.72 -16.67
CA THR A 2 14.59 -1.88 -16.03
C THR A 2 14.24 -0.71 -16.94
N ASP A 3 12.94 -0.54 -17.19
CA ASP A 3 12.44 0.66 -17.84
C ASP A 3 12.39 1.76 -16.78
N HIS A 4 13.16 2.82 -16.96
CA HIS A 4 13.22 3.93 -16.00
C HIS A 4 12.05 4.90 -16.10
N ARG A 5 11.15 4.72 -17.08
CA ARG A 5 9.95 5.55 -17.18
C ARG A 5 8.94 5.14 -16.12
N PRO A 6 8.30 6.12 -15.46
CA PRO A 6 7.24 5.82 -14.49
C PRO A 6 6.11 5.03 -15.14
N ASN A 7 5.66 3.96 -14.48
CA ASN A 7 4.50 3.22 -14.94
C ASN A 7 3.19 3.95 -14.54
N LYS A 8 2.06 3.37 -14.92
CA LYS A 8 0.74 3.98 -14.69
C LYS A 8 0.47 4.25 -13.21
N LEU A 9 0.78 3.29 -12.34
CA LEU A 9 0.58 3.44 -10.91
C LEU A 9 1.46 4.57 -10.36
N GLN A 10 2.73 4.58 -10.72
CA GLN A 10 3.66 5.61 -10.27
C GLN A 10 3.23 6.99 -10.77
N ARG A 11 2.80 7.11 -12.03
CA ARG A 11 2.28 8.38 -12.56
C ARG A 11 1.05 8.86 -11.78
N SER A 12 0.16 7.95 -11.42
CA SER A 12 -1.02 8.29 -10.64
C SER A 12 -0.65 8.80 -9.25
N LEU A 13 0.33 8.16 -8.60
CA LEU A 13 0.83 8.60 -7.29
C LEU A 13 1.54 9.95 -7.39
N MET A 14 2.30 10.20 -8.46
CA MET A 14 2.99 11.48 -8.67
C MET A 14 2.01 12.64 -8.81
N ARG A 15 0.81 12.42 -9.35
CA ARG A 15 -0.22 13.46 -9.45
C ARG A 15 -0.69 13.93 -8.08
N LEU A 16 -0.61 13.08 -7.08
CA LEU A 16 -0.97 13.45 -5.70
C LEU A 16 0.03 14.47 -5.12
N ASP A 17 1.23 14.54 -5.67
CA ASP A 17 2.24 15.51 -5.25
C ASP A 17 1.85 16.95 -5.61
N GLU A 18 0.86 17.14 -6.49
CA GLU A 18 0.31 18.45 -6.82
C GLU A 18 -0.60 18.99 -5.70
N ALA A 19 -1.06 18.12 -4.79
CA ALA A 19 -1.87 18.54 -3.66
C ALA A 19 -1.02 19.34 -2.64
N PRO A 20 -1.63 20.25 -1.86
CA PRO A 20 -0.91 20.93 -0.78
C PRO A 20 -0.24 19.91 0.15
N ALA A 21 0.98 20.20 0.57
CA ALA A 21 1.79 19.24 1.34
C ALA A 21 1.08 18.72 2.60
N PHE A 22 0.31 19.59 3.27
CA PHE A 22 -0.41 19.21 4.51
C PHE A 22 -1.59 18.26 4.24
N MET A 23 -2.12 18.23 3.01
CA MET A 23 -3.25 17.38 2.63
C MET A 23 -2.81 16.13 1.86
N ARG A 24 -1.58 16.12 1.36
CA ARG A 24 -1.09 15.07 0.45
C ARG A 24 -1.23 13.67 1.03
N GLY A 25 -0.75 13.46 2.25
CA GLY A 25 -0.84 12.17 2.92
C GLY A 25 -2.28 11.73 3.15
N PHE A 26 -3.15 12.66 3.54
CA PHE A 26 -4.57 12.38 3.78
C PHE A 26 -5.28 11.94 2.49
N VAL A 27 -5.10 12.70 1.40
CA VAL A 27 -5.71 12.40 0.10
C VAL A 27 -5.20 11.06 -0.43
N GLN A 28 -3.89 10.84 -0.35
CA GLN A 28 -3.26 9.59 -0.79
C GLN A 28 -3.86 8.38 -0.07
N ASN A 29 -3.99 8.45 1.25
CA ASN A 29 -4.55 7.36 2.04
C ASN A 29 -6.01 7.08 1.68
N ILE A 30 -6.83 8.10 1.49
CA ILE A 30 -8.23 7.93 1.09
C ILE A 30 -8.32 7.21 -0.25
N ILE A 31 -7.56 7.66 -1.23
CA ILE A 31 -7.59 7.08 -2.58
C ILE A 31 -7.15 5.61 -2.55
N LEU A 32 -6.05 5.31 -1.87
CA LEU A 32 -5.52 3.95 -1.83
C LEU A 32 -6.42 3.00 -1.05
N ARG A 33 -7.02 3.46 0.04
CA ARG A 33 -7.97 2.65 0.81
C ARG A 33 -9.24 2.32 0.02
N ARG A 34 -9.67 3.23 -0.86
CA ARG A 34 -10.80 2.97 -1.74
C ARG A 34 -10.45 2.07 -2.90
N ALA A 35 -9.23 2.19 -3.43
CA ALA A 35 -8.77 1.35 -4.53
C ALA A 35 -8.60 -0.11 -4.11
N VAL A 36 -8.18 -0.34 -2.85
CA VAL A 36 -8.06 -1.68 -2.27
C VAL A 36 -8.92 -1.72 -0.99
N PRO A 37 -10.19 -2.10 -1.09
CA PRO A 37 -11.14 -1.98 0.03
C PRO A 37 -10.69 -2.65 1.33
N PHE A 38 -9.98 -3.77 1.26
CA PHE A 38 -9.54 -4.48 2.46
C PHE A 38 -8.53 -3.66 3.27
N THR A 39 -7.67 -2.89 2.62
CA THR A 39 -6.76 -1.98 3.32
C THR A 39 -7.52 -0.90 4.09
N GLY A 40 -8.61 -0.41 3.51
CA GLY A 40 -9.50 0.53 4.17
C GLY A 40 -10.19 -0.08 5.39
N THR A 41 -10.69 -1.30 5.26
CA THR A 41 -11.35 -2.03 6.36
C THR A 41 -10.41 -2.25 7.53
N ALA A 42 -9.17 -2.65 7.27
CA ALA A 42 -8.16 -2.87 8.31
C ALA A 42 -7.56 -1.57 8.84
N GLY A 43 -7.69 -0.47 8.10
CA GLY A 43 -7.13 0.81 8.50
C GLY A 43 -5.63 0.95 8.22
N VAL A 44 -5.15 0.31 7.16
CA VAL A 44 -3.74 0.44 6.74
C VAL A 44 -3.44 1.89 6.39
N LYS A 45 -2.34 2.41 6.91
CA LYS A 45 -1.87 3.76 6.64
C LYS A 45 -0.63 3.71 5.76
N PHE A 46 -0.67 4.42 4.65
CA PHE A 46 0.46 4.54 3.73
C PHE A 46 1.30 5.75 4.16
N VAL A 47 2.56 5.50 4.50
CA VAL A 47 3.46 6.51 5.05
C VAL A 47 4.48 6.97 4.01
N SER A 48 5.05 6.04 3.25
CA SER A 48 6.01 6.33 2.20
C SER A 48 5.74 5.45 0.99
N LEU A 49 5.70 6.06 -0.20
CA LEU A 49 5.42 5.38 -1.46
C LEU A 49 6.39 5.87 -2.53
N THR A 50 7.48 5.15 -2.69
CA THR A 50 8.44 5.39 -3.77
C THR A 50 8.76 4.06 -4.46
N PRO A 51 9.27 4.08 -5.71
CA PRO A 51 9.65 2.83 -6.39
C PRO A 51 10.72 2.02 -5.65
N GLU A 52 11.49 2.66 -4.79
CA GLU A 52 12.57 2.03 -4.03
C GLU A 52 12.13 1.59 -2.65
N ARG A 53 11.05 2.18 -2.12
CA ARG A 53 10.64 1.93 -0.74
C ARG A 53 9.17 2.21 -0.53
N VAL A 54 8.49 1.27 0.11
CA VAL A 54 7.12 1.46 0.59
C VAL A 54 7.09 1.19 2.08
N GLU A 55 6.49 2.10 2.84
CA GLU A 55 6.28 1.95 4.26
C GLU A 55 4.79 2.07 4.56
N VAL A 56 4.24 1.07 5.23
CA VAL A 56 2.85 1.05 5.64
C VAL A 56 2.75 0.73 7.13
N HIS A 57 1.75 1.29 7.79
CA HIS A 57 1.53 1.12 9.22
C HIS A 57 0.11 0.61 9.48
N LEU A 58 -0.02 -0.16 10.55
CA LEU A 58 -1.30 -0.66 11.03
C LEU A 58 -1.37 -0.48 12.54
N ALA A 59 -2.36 0.26 13.01
CA ALA A 59 -2.58 0.44 14.43
C ALA A 59 -3.17 -0.84 15.05
N ASN A 60 -2.77 -1.18 16.26
CA ASN A 60 -3.37 -2.27 17.00
C ASN A 60 -4.72 -1.82 17.55
N GLU A 61 -5.77 -1.97 16.76
CA GLU A 61 -7.14 -1.60 17.08
C GLU A 61 -8.02 -2.86 17.14
N HIS A 62 -9.14 -2.78 17.85
CA HIS A 62 -10.04 -3.93 18.06
C HIS A 62 -10.39 -4.67 16.74
N ARG A 63 -10.67 -3.93 15.67
CA ARG A 63 -11.06 -4.52 14.36
C ARG A 63 -9.99 -5.40 13.70
N VAL A 64 -8.74 -5.30 14.15
CA VAL A 64 -7.63 -6.11 13.61
C VAL A 64 -6.99 -7.02 14.65
N GLN A 65 -7.60 -7.09 15.85
CA GLN A 65 -7.05 -7.87 16.95
C GLN A 65 -7.47 -9.34 16.89
N ASN A 66 -6.58 -10.18 17.40
CA ASN A 66 -6.89 -11.57 17.69
C ASN A 66 -7.53 -11.68 19.10
N HIS A 67 -7.78 -12.91 19.54
CA HIS A 67 -8.46 -13.19 20.84
C HIS A 67 -7.63 -12.80 22.07
N ILE A 68 -6.35 -12.51 21.91
CA ILE A 68 -5.47 -12.09 23.04
C ILE A 68 -5.08 -10.62 22.96
N GLY A 69 -5.74 -9.82 22.12
CA GLY A 69 -5.50 -8.39 22.03
C GLY A 69 -4.29 -7.97 21.19
N GLY A 70 -3.63 -8.90 20.51
CA GLY A 70 -2.56 -8.57 19.56
C GLY A 70 -3.11 -8.42 18.14
N VAL A 71 -2.29 -7.90 17.23
CA VAL A 71 -2.68 -7.80 15.83
C VAL A 71 -2.82 -9.20 15.25
N HIS A 72 -3.95 -9.47 14.60
CA HIS A 72 -4.22 -10.77 14.00
C HIS A 72 -3.21 -11.06 12.88
N ALA A 73 -2.81 -12.33 12.78
CA ALA A 73 -1.85 -12.76 11.73
C ALA A 73 -2.32 -12.39 10.32
N SER A 74 -3.64 -12.48 10.06
CA SER A 74 -4.20 -12.08 8.76
C SER A 74 -3.98 -10.60 8.47
N ALA A 75 -4.06 -9.74 9.48
CA ALA A 75 -3.81 -8.31 9.33
C ALA A 75 -2.31 -8.04 9.09
N MET A 76 -1.44 -8.79 9.73
CA MET A 76 0.01 -8.70 9.49
C MET A 76 0.36 -9.15 8.06
N ASN A 77 -0.29 -10.22 7.58
CA ASN A 77 -0.12 -10.68 6.20
C ASN A 77 -0.60 -9.63 5.20
N LEU A 78 -1.74 -8.99 5.47
CA LEU A 78 -2.24 -7.89 4.65
C LEU A 78 -1.24 -6.74 4.59
N LEU A 79 -0.65 -6.39 5.72
CA LEU A 79 0.33 -5.32 5.80
C LEU A 79 1.56 -5.61 4.94
N ALA A 80 2.11 -6.83 5.06
CA ALA A 80 3.26 -7.26 4.28
C ALA A 80 2.94 -7.33 2.78
N GLU A 81 1.80 -7.89 2.42
CA GLU A 81 1.34 -7.97 1.03
C GLU A 81 1.13 -6.58 0.43
N THR A 82 0.53 -5.67 1.18
CA THR A 82 0.28 -4.30 0.72
C THR A 82 1.59 -3.58 0.41
N ALA A 83 2.55 -3.63 1.32
CA ALA A 83 3.85 -2.98 1.11
C ALA A 83 4.59 -3.57 -0.08
N THR A 84 4.67 -4.88 -0.15
CA THR A 84 5.34 -5.60 -1.25
C THR A 84 4.64 -5.35 -2.57
N GLY A 85 3.31 -5.46 -2.59
CA GLY A 85 2.50 -5.26 -3.79
C GLY A 85 2.61 -3.85 -4.34
N MET A 86 2.69 -2.85 -3.48
CA MET A 86 2.85 -1.45 -3.92
C MET A 86 4.22 -1.22 -4.54
N VAL A 87 5.29 -1.70 -3.92
CA VAL A 87 6.64 -1.53 -4.48
C VAL A 87 6.78 -2.27 -5.81
N VAL A 88 6.27 -3.49 -5.89
CA VAL A 88 6.26 -4.26 -7.14
C VAL A 88 5.40 -3.57 -8.19
N GLY A 89 4.21 -3.10 -7.79
CA GLY A 89 3.28 -2.43 -8.70
C GLY A 89 3.86 -1.18 -9.35
N MET A 90 4.71 -0.45 -8.64
CA MET A 90 5.38 0.73 -9.20
C MET A 90 6.56 0.41 -10.12
N ASN A 91 7.01 -0.85 -10.14
CA ASN A 91 8.19 -1.25 -10.89
C ASN A 91 7.89 -2.19 -12.06
N VAL A 92 6.65 -2.64 -12.25
CA VAL A 92 6.27 -3.47 -13.39
C VAL A 92 5.78 -2.62 -14.56
N ARG A 93 5.80 -3.21 -15.76
CA ARG A 93 5.28 -2.55 -16.96
C ARG A 93 3.76 -2.40 -16.87
N ASP A 94 3.22 -1.41 -17.60
CA ASP A 94 1.78 -1.12 -17.61
C ASP A 94 0.92 -2.30 -18.11
N ASP A 95 1.49 -3.19 -18.92
CA ASP A 95 0.80 -4.38 -19.43
C ASP A 95 0.86 -5.58 -18.49
N CYS A 96 1.45 -5.42 -17.31
CA CYS A 96 1.58 -6.47 -16.31
C CYS A 96 0.75 -6.13 -15.07
N LEU A 97 0.06 -7.15 -14.55
CA LEU A 97 -0.69 -7.05 -13.30
C LEU A 97 -0.06 -7.98 -12.26
N PRO A 98 0.59 -7.44 -11.24
CA PRO A 98 1.19 -8.28 -10.21
C PRO A 98 0.11 -8.87 -9.30
N LEU A 99 0.21 -10.16 -9.03
CA LEU A 99 -0.67 -10.87 -8.11
C LEU A 99 0.17 -11.68 -7.13
N ALA A 100 -0.13 -11.57 -5.85
CA ALA A 100 0.53 -12.38 -4.84
C ALA A 100 0.10 -13.83 -4.97
N LYS A 101 1.05 -14.73 -5.13
CA LYS A 101 0.81 -16.18 -5.21
C LYS A 101 1.07 -16.86 -3.87
N GLU A 102 2.10 -16.42 -3.17
CA GLU A 102 2.53 -17.02 -1.94
C GLU A 102 3.16 -15.97 -1.02
N LEU A 103 2.86 -16.06 0.25
CA LEU A 103 3.41 -15.19 1.28
C LEU A 103 3.83 -16.03 2.47
N SER A 104 5.09 -15.89 2.87
CA SER A 104 5.62 -16.61 4.02
C SER A 104 6.37 -15.64 4.92
N MET A 105 6.17 -15.81 6.22
CA MET A 105 6.80 -14.95 7.22
C MET A 105 7.48 -15.79 8.29
#